data_e272021a90a5ff876c9d2c446d132fe2
#
_entry.id   e272021a90a5ff876c9d2c446d132fe2
#
_cell.length_a   1.000
_cell.length_b   1.000
_cell.length_c   1.000
_cell.angle_alpha   90.00
_cell.angle_beta   90.00
_cell.angle_gamma   90.00
#
_symmetry.space_group_name_H-M   'P 1'
#
loop_
_entity.id
_entity.type
_entity.pdbx_description
1 polymer ?
#
loop_
_entity_poly.entity_id
_entity_poly.type
_entity_poly.pdbx_seq_one_letter_code
_entity_poly.pdbx_strand_id
1 'polypeptide(L)'
;EISACLVGSEMCIRDRDTRDPQTFAKGFVPNSINIGIDGQFAPWVGAMIPDIKQEILLVTDEGREEEVITRLARVGYDFTIGYLKGGFNAWKNAGKETDEIVSVDAVELAGIMTKEKVNILDVRKKSEYLSEHIIDAENAPLDFINDSMTQIDKNKTYYVHCAGGYRSMIFNSILRARGYDNLIDVKSGFKALKESGKFQVSDYVCPSTLL
;
A
#
# COMPACT_ATOMS: atom_id res chain seq x y z
N GLU A 1 1.20 -25.18 13.08
CA GLU A 1 0.91 -25.50 11.64
C GLU A 1 -0.05 -24.46 11.13
N ILE A 2 0.44 -23.57 10.27
CA ILE A 2 -0.41 -22.57 9.62
C ILE A 2 -1.00 -23.24 8.39
N SER A 3 -2.26 -23.65 8.47
CA SER A 3 -3.02 -24.10 7.31
C SER A 3 -3.25 -22.90 6.40
N ALA A 4 -2.83 -23.01 5.13
CA ALA A 4 -3.10 -22.00 4.13
C ALA A 4 -4.61 -21.73 4.05
N CYS A 5 -5.02 -20.49 4.24
CA CYS A 5 -6.41 -20.11 4.08
C CYS A 5 -6.79 -20.26 2.59
N LEU A 6 -7.71 -21.17 2.34
CA LEU A 6 -8.20 -21.50 1.01
C LEU A 6 -9.06 -20.35 0.47
N VAL A 7 -8.81 -20.03 -0.77
CA VAL A 7 -9.58 -19.11 -1.61
C VAL A 7 -11.07 -19.49 -1.59
N GLY A 8 -11.96 -18.56 -1.21
CA GLY A 8 -13.36 -18.74 -1.58
C GLY A 8 -14.48 -18.42 -0.59
N SER A 9 -14.26 -17.62 0.47
CA SER A 9 -15.41 -17.07 1.22
C SER A 9 -15.10 -15.67 1.78
N GLU A 10 -16.09 -14.79 1.86
CA GLU A 10 -15.99 -13.42 2.32
C GLU A 10 -15.57 -13.24 3.81
N MET A 11 -15.29 -14.32 4.52
CA MET A 11 -14.82 -14.37 5.91
C MET A 11 -13.40 -14.94 6.01
N CYS A 12 -12.49 -14.55 5.13
CA CYS A 12 -11.12 -15.04 5.21
C CYS A 12 -10.33 -14.24 6.24
N ILE A 13 -9.60 -14.96 7.10
CA ILE A 13 -8.45 -14.46 7.86
C ILE A 13 -7.61 -13.64 6.87
N ARG A 14 -7.37 -12.38 7.20
CA ARG A 14 -6.57 -11.53 6.32
C ARG A 14 -5.21 -11.30 6.95
N ASP A 15 -4.18 -11.71 6.21
CA ASP A 15 -2.80 -11.47 6.61
C ASP A 15 -2.52 -9.97 6.58
N ARG A 16 -2.00 -9.45 7.70
CA ARG A 16 -1.54 -8.06 7.82
C ARG A 16 -0.04 -8.05 7.98
N ASP A 17 0.63 -7.52 6.97
CA ASP A 17 2.06 -7.30 7.01
C ASP A 17 2.33 -5.88 7.51
N THR A 18 3.01 -5.79 8.66
CA THR A 18 3.24 -4.51 9.33
C THR A 18 4.68 -4.00 9.18
N ARG A 19 5.46 -4.66 8.33
CA ARG A 19 6.83 -4.24 8.00
C ARG A 19 6.86 -2.94 7.21
N ASP A 20 8.04 -2.38 7.11
CA ASP A 20 8.29 -1.20 6.25
C ASP A 20 7.80 -1.44 4.81
N PRO A 21 7.17 -0.43 4.17
CA PRO A 21 6.62 -0.57 2.82
C PRO A 21 7.61 -1.06 1.77
N GLN A 22 8.87 -0.58 1.79
CA GLN A 22 9.86 -1.00 0.80
C GLN A 22 10.48 -2.37 1.13
N THR A 23 10.45 -2.77 2.39
CA THR A 23 10.79 -4.14 2.82
C THR A 23 9.70 -5.11 2.37
N PHE A 24 8.43 -4.74 2.54
CA PHE A 24 7.29 -5.50 2.04
C PHE A 24 7.34 -5.68 0.52
N ALA A 25 7.57 -4.60 -0.24
CA ALA A 25 7.61 -4.65 -1.70
C ALA A 25 8.58 -5.69 -2.26
N LYS A 26 9.71 -5.93 -1.58
CA LYS A 26 10.75 -6.90 -1.99
C LYS A 26 10.34 -8.37 -1.79
N GLY A 27 9.26 -8.62 -1.10
CA GLY A 27 8.70 -9.94 -0.90
C GLY A 27 7.75 -10.01 0.30
N PHE A 28 6.61 -10.67 0.07
CA PHE A 28 5.58 -10.84 1.09
C PHE A 28 4.82 -12.17 0.90
N VAL A 29 4.05 -12.54 1.93
CA VAL A 29 3.12 -13.67 1.86
C VAL A 29 2.00 -13.31 0.89
N PRO A 30 1.69 -14.11 -0.14
CA PRO A 30 0.66 -13.79 -1.14
C PRO A 30 -0.67 -13.39 -0.48
N ASN A 31 -1.32 -12.37 -1.03
CA ASN A 31 -2.56 -11.76 -0.55
C ASN A 31 -2.44 -10.96 0.77
N SER A 32 -1.26 -10.84 1.35
CA SER A 32 -1.04 -9.95 2.51
C SER A 32 -1.27 -8.49 2.15
N ILE A 33 -1.87 -7.75 3.07
CA ILE A 33 -2.04 -6.31 2.96
C ILE A 33 -1.03 -5.62 3.88
N ASN A 34 -0.25 -4.69 3.32
CA ASN A 34 0.71 -3.92 4.09
C ASN A 34 0.07 -2.71 4.77
N ILE A 35 0.20 -2.62 6.07
CA ILE A 35 -0.04 -1.41 6.86
C ILE A 35 1.12 -1.28 7.84
N GLY A 36 2.18 -0.57 7.44
CA GLY A 36 3.42 -0.48 8.20
C GLY A 36 3.24 0.14 9.58
N ILE A 37 3.84 -0.49 10.60
CA ILE A 37 3.64 -0.06 11.99
C ILE A 37 4.28 1.31 12.29
N ASP A 38 5.34 1.69 11.58
CA ASP A 38 6.07 2.94 11.80
C ASP A 38 5.46 4.17 11.10
N GLY A 39 4.29 4.01 10.48
CA GLY A 39 3.54 5.10 9.85
C GLY A 39 2.29 5.50 10.63
N GLN A 40 1.31 6.01 9.90
CA GLN A 40 -0.02 6.31 10.43
C GLN A 40 -0.85 5.02 10.61
N PHE A 41 -0.34 4.07 11.40
CA PHE A 41 -0.86 2.72 11.53
C PHE A 41 -2.33 2.70 11.96
N ALA A 42 -2.64 3.29 13.12
CA ALA A 42 -3.98 3.22 13.71
C ALA A 42 -5.08 3.85 12.83
N PRO A 43 -4.92 5.06 12.25
CA PRO A 43 -5.89 5.61 11.31
C PRO A 43 -6.12 4.72 10.08
N TRP A 44 -5.06 4.12 9.52
CA TRP A 44 -5.20 3.28 8.33
C TRP A 44 -5.75 1.89 8.63
N VAL A 45 -5.44 1.32 9.79
CA VAL A 45 -6.12 0.10 10.26
C VAL A 45 -7.62 0.34 10.33
N GLY A 46 -8.05 1.41 11.00
CA GLY A 46 -9.48 1.75 11.10
C GLY A 46 -10.17 2.05 9.78
N ALA A 47 -9.45 2.64 8.81
CA ALA A 47 -10.00 2.94 7.49
C ALA A 47 -10.08 1.73 6.56
N MET A 48 -9.11 0.79 6.66
CA MET A 48 -8.96 -0.32 5.70
C MET A 48 -9.53 -1.64 6.20
N ILE A 49 -9.81 -1.78 7.49
CA ILE A 49 -10.42 -2.97 8.08
C ILE A 49 -11.82 -2.59 8.59
N PRO A 50 -12.88 -2.80 7.81
CA PRO A 50 -14.21 -2.31 8.17
C PRO A 50 -14.85 -3.10 9.33
N ASP A 51 -14.47 -4.35 9.54
CA ASP A 51 -14.98 -5.19 10.61
C ASP A 51 -13.95 -5.33 11.74
N ILE A 52 -14.24 -4.71 12.88
CA ILE A 52 -13.41 -4.81 14.08
C ILE A 52 -13.31 -6.23 14.67
N LYS A 53 -14.20 -7.13 14.27
CA LYS A 53 -14.19 -8.54 14.66
C LYS A 53 -13.46 -9.44 13.66
N GLN A 54 -12.91 -8.85 12.59
CA GLN A 54 -12.15 -9.63 11.63
C GLN A 54 -10.94 -10.29 12.30
N GLU A 55 -10.79 -11.58 12.08
CA GLU A 55 -9.60 -12.32 12.48
C GLU A 55 -8.38 -11.84 11.69
N ILE A 56 -7.32 -11.52 12.41
CA ILE A 56 -6.07 -10.99 11.86
C ILE A 56 -4.94 -11.95 12.17
N LEU A 57 -4.20 -12.35 11.13
CA LEU A 57 -2.92 -13.03 11.23
C LEU A 57 -1.80 -12.05 10.86
N LEU A 58 -0.78 -11.95 11.71
CA LEU A 58 0.26 -10.94 11.55
C LEU A 58 1.53 -11.50 10.90
N VAL A 59 2.06 -10.70 9.97
CA VAL A 59 3.46 -10.77 9.53
C VAL A 59 4.13 -9.48 9.98
N THR A 60 5.13 -9.59 10.83
CA THR A 60 5.84 -8.43 11.40
C THR A 60 7.34 -8.72 11.50
N ASP A 61 8.13 -7.69 11.77
CA ASP A 61 9.53 -7.86 12.12
C ASP A 61 9.64 -8.58 13.48
N GLU A 62 10.63 -9.45 13.62
CA GLU A 62 10.83 -10.27 14.81
C GLU A 62 11.02 -9.38 16.04
N GLY A 63 10.30 -9.69 17.11
CA GLY A 63 10.30 -8.95 18.37
C GLY A 63 9.34 -7.75 18.43
N ARG A 64 8.57 -7.48 17.37
CA ARG A 64 7.57 -6.40 17.36
C ARG A 64 6.13 -6.90 17.46
N GLU A 65 5.93 -8.18 17.62
CA GLU A 65 4.61 -8.82 17.63
C GLU A 65 3.70 -8.24 18.71
N GLU A 66 4.21 -8.12 19.94
CA GLU A 66 3.47 -7.57 21.06
C GLU A 66 3.12 -6.07 20.86
N GLU A 67 4.03 -5.30 20.27
CA GLU A 67 3.77 -3.90 19.89
C GLU A 67 2.61 -3.79 18.93
N VAL A 68 2.61 -4.61 17.85
CA VAL A 68 1.55 -4.61 16.85
C VAL A 68 0.22 -4.98 17.47
N ILE A 69 0.16 -6.08 18.23
CA ILE A 69 -1.07 -6.54 18.90
C ILE A 69 -1.61 -5.45 19.83
N THR A 70 -0.74 -4.83 20.63
CA THR A 70 -1.13 -3.74 21.52
C THR A 70 -1.70 -2.53 20.75
N ARG A 71 -1.10 -2.16 19.62
CA ARG A 71 -1.59 -1.04 18.82
C ARG A 71 -2.92 -1.35 18.13
N LEU A 72 -3.15 -2.59 17.70
CA LEU A 72 -4.43 -3.05 17.18
C LEU A 72 -5.51 -3.00 18.26
N ALA A 73 -5.25 -3.56 19.44
CA ALA A 73 -6.18 -3.57 20.57
C ALA A 73 -6.59 -2.13 21.00
N ARG A 74 -5.65 -1.17 20.98
CA ARG A 74 -5.95 0.24 21.31
C ARG A 74 -6.98 0.90 20.37
N VAL A 75 -7.19 0.36 19.19
CA VAL A 75 -8.19 0.84 18.22
C VAL A 75 -9.33 -0.16 18.00
N GLY A 76 -9.47 -1.14 18.91
CA GLY A 76 -10.61 -2.05 18.99
C GLY A 76 -10.47 -3.33 18.17
N TYR A 77 -9.30 -3.64 17.61
CA TYR A 77 -9.05 -4.88 16.87
C TYR A 77 -8.44 -5.95 17.79
N ASP A 78 -9.28 -6.64 18.54
CA ASP A 78 -8.87 -7.63 19.56
C ASP A 78 -8.77 -9.06 19.01
N PHE A 79 -9.08 -9.27 17.73
CA PHE A 79 -9.11 -10.60 17.12
C PHE A 79 -7.83 -10.94 16.36
N THR A 80 -6.67 -10.60 16.94
CA THR A 80 -5.40 -11.12 16.45
C THR A 80 -5.25 -12.57 16.88
N ILE A 81 -5.43 -13.50 15.92
CA ILE A 81 -5.44 -14.95 16.18
C ILE A 81 -4.03 -15.58 16.20
N GLY A 82 -3.03 -14.84 15.75
CA GLY A 82 -1.64 -15.28 15.76
C GLY A 82 -0.72 -14.41 14.91
N TYR A 83 0.53 -14.83 14.86
CA TYR A 83 1.55 -14.21 14.01
C TYR A 83 2.47 -15.26 13.38
N LEU A 84 3.11 -14.91 12.30
CA LEU A 84 4.08 -15.75 11.62
C LEU A 84 5.41 -15.74 12.40
N LYS A 85 5.67 -16.81 13.17
CA LYS A 85 6.90 -16.93 13.96
C LYS A 85 8.14 -16.91 13.05
N GLY A 86 9.09 -16.04 13.35
CA GLY A 86 10.28 -15.78 12.53
C GLY A 86 9.99 -14.92 11.29
N GLY A 87 8.80 -14.29 11.23
CA GLY A 87 8.42 -13.34 10.21
C GLY A 87 8.45 -13.89 8.78
N PHE A 88 8.50 -13.00 7.81
CA PHE A 88 8.53 -13.36 6.38
C PHE A 88 9.75 -14.23 6.01
N ASN A 89 10.88 -14.07 6.69
CA ASN A 89 12.06 -14.90 6.40
C ASN A 89 11.81 -16.39 6.67
N ALA A 90 11.09 -16.72 7.76
CA ALA A 90 10.72 -18.10 8.04
C ALA A 90 9.81 -18.68 6.94
N TRP A 91 8.87 -17.90 6.42
CA TRP A 91 8.01 -18.29 5.29
C TRP A 91 8.82 -18.60 4.03
N LYS A 92 9.71 -17.66 3.66
CA LYS A 92 10.58 -17.79 2.49
C LYS A 92 11.53 -18.98 2.60
N ASN A 93 12.16 -19.17 3.77
CA ASN A 93 13.08 -20.29 4.02
C ASN A 93 12.37 -21.65 4.04
N ALA A 94 11.10 -21.70 4.31
CA ALA A 94 10.26 -22.89 4.19
C ALA A 94 9.88 -23.22 2.73
N GLY A 95 10.39 -22.48 1.74
CA GLY A 95 10.12 -22.70 0.32
C GLY A 95 8.67 -22.41 -0.09
N LYS A 96 7.96 -21.59 0.67
CA LYS A 96 6.60 -21.21 0.38
C LYS A 96 6.55 -20.15 -0.72
N GLU A 97 5.43 -20.09 -1.43
CA GLU A 97 5.17 -19.06 -2.45
C GLU A 97 5.28 -17.65 -1.86
N THR A 98 5.91 -16.76 -2.61
CA THR A 98 6.07 -15.35 -2.24
C THR A 98 5.64 -14.48 -3.39
N ASP A 99 5.17 -13.29 -3.07
CA ASP A 99 4.80 -12.27 -4.05
C ASP A 99 5.64 -11.01 -3.83
N GLU A 100 5.66 -10.10 -4.83
CA GLU A 100 6.41 -8.87 -4.78
C GLU A 100 5.65 -7.72 -5.47
N ILE A 101 5.97 -6.48 -5.12
CA ILE A 101 5.50 -5.28 -5.81
C ILE A 101 6.70 -4.57 -6.40
N VAL A 102 6.69 -4.40 -7.72
CA VAL A 102 7.73 -3.64 -8.41
C VAL A 102 7.70 -2.19 -7.92
N SER A 103 8.87 -1.66 -7.58
CA SER A 103 9.01 -0.27 -7.13
C SER A 103 10.10 0.44 -7.93
N VAL A 104 9.80 1.65 -8.39
CA VAL A 104 10.75 2.53 -9.10
C VAL A 104 11.00 3.81 -8.30
N ASP A 105 12.14 4.43 -8.49
CA ASP A 105 12.37 5.77 -7.97
C ASP A 105 11.98 6.86 -8.99
N ALA A 106 12.06 8.13 -8.57
CA ALA A 106 11.68 9.26 -9.43
C ALA A 106 12.59 9.41 -10.67
N VAL A 107 13.85 9.01 -10.59
CA VAL A 107 14.79 9.09 -11.72
C VAL A 107 14.52 7.99 -12.73
N GLU A 108 14.27 6.78 -12.24
CA GLU A 108 13.88 5.62 -13.05
C GLU A 108 12.58 5.91 -13.79
N LEU A 109 11.56 6.43 -13.11
CA LEU A 109 10.28 6.79 -13.71
C LEU A 109 10.44 7.87 -14.78
N ALA A 110 11.23 8.92 -14.50
CA ALA A 110 11.52 9.95 -15.50
C ALA A 110 12.20 9.37 -16.74
N GLY A 111 13.10 8.40 -16.56
CA GLY A 111 13.76 7.70 -17.66
C GLY A 111 12.78 6.87 -18.52
N ILE A 112 11.78 6.25 -17.89
CA ILE A 112 10.71 5.51 -18.60
C ILE A 112 9.86 6.48 -19.42
N MET A 113 9.48 7.62 -18.85
CA MET A 113 8.66 8.64 -19.52
C MET A 113 9.30 9.23 -20.79
N THR A 114 10.62 9.15 -20.92
CA THR A 114 11.27 9.57 -22.19
C THR A 114 11.06 8.60 -23.34
N LYS A 115 10.63 7.38 -23.04
CA LYS A 115 10.50 6.29 -24.03
C LYS A 115 9.05 5.93 -24.33
N GLU A 116 8.16 6.11 -23.37
CA GLU A 116 6.76 5.75 -23.48
C GLU A 116 5.85 6.67 -22.64
N LYS A 117 4.58 6.71 -23.01
CA LYS A 117 3.56 7.38 -22.19
C LYS A 117 3.23 6.50 -20.99
N VAL A 118 3.35 7.08 -19.78
CA VAL A 118 3.03 6.41 -18.53
C VAL A 118 1.70 6.92 -17.96
N ASN A 119 1.02 6.08 -17.19
CA ASN A 119 -0.16 6.47 -16.41
C ASN A 119 0.30 6.65 -14.95
N ILE A 120 0.26 7.87 -14.44
CA ILE A 120 0.62 8.17 -13.06
C ILE A 120 -0.65 8.24 -12.23
N LEU A 121 -0.68 7.55 -11.10
CA LEU A 121 -1.83 7.48 -10.20
C LEU A 121 -1.47 8.08 -8.83
N ASP A 122 -2.12 9.16 -8.47
CA ASP A 122 -1.96 9.82 -7.16
C ASP A 122 -3.06 9.33 -6.20
N VAL A 123 -2.65 8.56 -5.18
CA VAL A 123 -3.58 7.99 -4.19
C VAL A 123 -3.72 8.85 -2.92
N ARG A 124 -3.27 10.11 -2.98
CA ARG A 124 -3.49 11.10 -1.92
C ARG A 124 -4.95 11.55 -1.90
N LYS A 125 -5.33 12.18 -0.81
CA LYS A 125 -6.67 12.80 -0.70
C LYS A 125 -6.88 13.82 -1.81
N LYS A 126 -8.13 13.96 -2.24
CA LYS A 126 -8.50 14.91 -3.29
C LYS A 126 -8.04 16.35 -2.97
N SER A 127 -8.10 16.76 -1.71
CA SER A 127 -7.62 18.09 -1.27
C SER A 127 -6.10 18.26 -1.43
N GLU A 128 -5.31 17.21 -1.19
CA GLU A 128 -3.86 17.24 -1.42
C GLU A 128 -3.54 17.33 -2.92
N TYR A 129 -4.28 16.55 -3.74
CA TYR A 129 -4.15 16.56 -5.20
C TYR A 129 -4.52 17.94 -5.79
N LEU A 130 -5.65 18.51 -5.38
CA LEU A 130 -6.09 19.82 -5.86
C LEU A 130 -5.17 20.95 -5.38
N SER A 131 -4.49 20.78 -4.25
CA SER A 131 -3.51 21.76 -3.78
C SER A 131 -2.26 21.79 -4.66
N GLU A 132 -1.73 20.64 -5.01
CA GLU A 132 -0.56 20.51 -5.87
C GLU A 132 -0.40 19.05 -6.30
N HIS A 133 -0.18 18.79 -7.59
CA HIS A 133 -0.04 17.43 -8.14
C HIS A 133 0.91 17.39 -9.34
N ILE A 134 1.33 16.19 -9.73
CA ILE A 134 2.07 15.97 -10.99
C ILE A 134 1.08 16.14 -12.15
N ILE A 135 1.42 16.99 -13.12
CA ILE A 135 0.59 17.21 -14.31
C ILE A 135 0.34 15.87 -15.03
N ASP A 136 -0.88 15.68 -15.52
CA ASP A 136 -1.37 14.44 -16.14
C ASP A 136 -1.50 13.22 -15.21
N ALA A 137 -1.24 13.35 -13.90
CA ALA A 137 -1.56 12.30 -12.95
C ALA A 137 -3.07 12.23 -12.70
N GLU A 138 -3.60 11.01 -12.63
CA GLU A 138 -4.99 10.74 -12.23
C GLU A 138 -5.08 10.64 -10.70
N ASN A 139 -6.18 11.14 -10.09
CA ASN A 139 -6.37 11.02 -8.65
C ASN A 139 -7.31 9.87 -8.30
N ALA A 140 -6.80 8.92 -7.54
CA ALA A 140 -7.53 7.73 -7.06
C ALA A 140 -7.32 7.56 -5.54
N PRO A 141 -7.99 8.36 -4.70
CA PRO A 141 -7.71 8.42 -3.27
C PRO A 141 -7.86 7.06 -2.57
N LEU A 142 -6.88 6.71 -1.73
CA LEU A 142 -6.91 5.49 -0.92
C LEU A 142 -8.13 5.44 0.01
N ASP A 143 -8.57 6.59 0.53
CA ASP A 143 -9.75 6.68 1.40
C ASP A 143 -11.02 6.12 0.74
N PHE A 144 -11.08 6.13 -0.60
CA PHE A 144 -12.19 5.63 -1.42
C PHE A 144 -11.74 4.50 -2.34
N ILE A 145 -10.92 3.58 -1.85
CA ILE A 145 -10.26 2.54 -2.65
C ILE A 145 -11.25 1.69 -3.47
N ASN A 146 -12.45 1.43 -2.97
CA ASN A 146 -13.44 0.63 -3.69
C ASN A 146 -13.97 1.36 -4.94
N ASP A 147 -14.12 2.69 -4.88
CA ASP A 147 -14.50 3.50 -6.03
C ASP A 147 -13.30 3.72 -6.95
N SER A 148 -12.15 4.03 -6.37
CA SER A 148 -10.89 4.28 -7.08
C SER A 148 -10.47 3.08 -7.95
N MET A 149 -10.62 1.85 -7.44
CA MET A 149 -10.25 0.64 -8.19
C MET A 149 -11.10 0.42 -9.44
N THR A 150 -12.32 0.95 -9.50
CA THR A 150 -13.20 0.80 -10.69
C THR A 150 -12.67 1.59 -11.91
N GLN A 151 -11.81 2.57 -11.67
CA GLN A 151 -11.20 3.41 -12.70
C GLN A 151 -9.90 2.79 -13.26
N ILE A 152 -9.40 1.71 -12.64
CA ILE A 152 -8.13 1.09 -13.04
C ILE A 152 -8.38 0.00 -14.08
N ASP A 153 -7.88 0.23 -15.28
CA ASP A 153 -7.87 -0.75 -16.36
C ASP A 153 -6.75 -1.76 -16.15
N LYS A 154 -7.09 -3.04 -15.96
CA LYS A 154 -6.12 -4.11 -15.74
C LYS A 154 -5.12 -4.33 -16.90
N ASN A 155 -5.42 -3.80 -18.08
CA ASN A 155 -4.56 -3.91 -19.26
C ASN A 155 -3.53 -2.77 -19.39
N LYS A 156 -3.54 -1.80 -18.46
CA LYS A 156 -2.63 -0.66 -18.48
C LYS A 156 -1.75 -0.67 -17.23
N THR A 157 -0.47 -0.38 -17.39
CA THR A 157 0.43 -0.19 -16.25
C THR A 157 0.23 1.19 -15.63
N TYR A 158 0.14 1.24 -14.30
CA TYR A 158 0.04 2.48 -13.53
C TYR A 158 1.20 2.62 -12.56
N TYR A 159 1.76 3.82 -12.50
CA TYR A 159 2.80 4.20 -11.54
C TYR A 159 2.13 4.93 -10.38
N VAL A 160 2.05 4.24 -9.24
CA VAL A 160 1.25 4.67 -8.10
C VAL A 160 2.10 5.40 -7.07
N HIS A 161 1.72 6.61 -6.72
CA HIS A 161 2.38 7.36 -5.67
C HIS A 161 1.38 7.94 -4.65
N CYS A 162 1.89 8.20 -3.45
CA CYS A 162 1.24 9.06 -2.45
C CYS A 162 2.18 10.21 -2.06
N ALA A 163 2.09 10.75 -0.86
CA ALA A 163 3.01 11.80 -0.41
C ALA A 163 4.45 11.29 -0.20
N GLY A 164 4.61 10.13 0.47
CA GLY A 164 5.93 9.61 0.89
C GLY A 164 6.10 8.09 0.77
N GLY A 165 5.23 7.36 0.06
CA GLY A 165 5.36 5.92 -0.19
C GLY A 165 4.57 5.00 0.75
N TYR A 166 4.00 5.52 1.85
CA TYR A 166 3.24 4.71 2.81
C TYR A 166 1.85 4.30 2.29
N ARG A 167 1.04 5.28 1.89
CA ARG A 167 -0.34 5.06 1.38
C ARG A 167 -0.36 4.33 0.03
N SER A 168 0.61 4.58 -0.83
CA SER A 168 0.73 3.88 -2.11
C SER A 168 0.99 2.40 -1.91
N MET A 169 1.77 2.00 -0.90
CA MET A 169 1.97 0.59 -0.61
C MET A 169 0.71 -0.09 -0.06
N ILE A 170 -0.05 0.57 0.82
CA ILE A 170 -1.37 0.07 1.25
C ILE A 170 -2.27 -0.15 0.03
N PHE A 171 -2.37 0.84 -0.84
CA PHE A 171 -3.17 0.78 -2.06
C PHE A 171 -2.74 -0.38 -2.97
N ASN A 172 -1.45 -0.47 -3.27
CA ASN A 172 -0.89 -1.50 -4.13
C ASN A 172 -1.11 -2.90 -3.55
N SER A 173 -0.89 -3.10 -2.24
CA SER A 173 -1.08 -4.40 -1.60
C SER A 173 -2.55 -4.85 -1.60
N ILE A 174 -3.49 -3.93 -1.37
CA ILE A 174 -4.92 -4.24 -1.44
C ILE A 174 -5.33 -4.63 -2.86
N LEU A 175 -4.90 -3.87 -3.88
CA LEU A 175 -5.25 -4.18 -5.25
C LEU A 175 -4.55 -5.46 -5.73
N ARG A 176 -3.30 -5.70 -5.31
CA ARG A 176 -2.59 -6.97 -5.58
C ARG A 176 -3.37 -8.16 -5.04
N ALA A 177 -3.85 -8.08 -3.80
CA ALA A 177 -4.70 -9.11 -3.19
C ALA A 177 -6.06 -9.28 -3.92
N ARG A 178 -6.49 -8.28 -4.71
CA ARG A 178 -7.70 -8.31 -5.54
C ARG A 178 -7.42 -8.67 -7.00
N GLY A 179 -6.22 -9.15 -7.32
CA GLY A 179 -5.82 -9.61 -8.64
C GLY A 179 -5.51 -8.49 -9.64
N TYR A 180 -4.95 -7.38 -9.17
CA TYR A 180 -4.34 -6.34 -10.01
C TYR A 180 -2.82 -6.46 -9.91
N ASP A 181 -2.16 -6.84 -10.99
CA ASP A 181 -0.71 -7.04 -11.11
C ASP A 181 -0.01 -6.00 -11.99
N ASN A 182 -0.75 -4.99 -12.37
CA ASN A 182 -0.35 -3.92 -13.28
C ASN A 182 0.04 -2.60 -12.57
N LEU A 183 0.29 -2.64 -11.25
CA LEU A 183 0.63 -1.48 -10.44
C LEU A 183 2.10 -1.50 -10.03
N ILE A 184 2.77 -0.38 -10.23
CA ILE A 184 4.18 -0.15 -9.86
C ILE A 184 4.23 0.95 -8.80
N ASP A 185 4.88 0.70 -7.67
CA ASP A 185 5.03 1.70 -6.60
C ASP A 185 6.10 2.74 -6.97
N VAL A 186 5.83 4.00 -6.68
CA VAL A 186 6.82 5.08 -6.80
C VAL A 186 7.38 5.41 -5.41
N LYS A 187 8.62 5.01 -5.18
CA LYS A 187 9.35 5.19 -3.91
C LYS A 187 9.37 6.66 -3.49
N SER A 188 9.12 6.90 -2.20
CA SER A 188 9.11 8.24 -1.60
C SER A 188 8.08 9.21 -2.20
N GLY A 189 7.24 8.74 -3.11
CA GLY A 189 6.05 9.41 -3.61
C GLY A 189 6.23 10.81 -4.16
N PHE A 190 5.19 11.64 -4.01
CA PHE A 190 5.13 13.01 -4.55
C PHE A 190 6.33 13.88 -4.12
N LYS A 191 6.81 13.70 -2.89
CA LYS A 191 7.97 14.44 -2.40
C LYS A 191 9.18 14.21 -3.30
N ALA A 192 9.54 12.96 -3.57
CA ALA A 192 10.68 12.61 -4.41
C ALA A 192 10.48 13.02 -5.88
N LEU A 193 9.26 12.87 -6.41
CA LEU A 193 8.93 13.32 -7.76
C LEU A 193 9.17 14.82 -7.91
N LYS A 194 8.66 15.64 -6.98
CA LYS A 194 8.84 17.09 -6.98
C LYS A 194 10.30 17.50 -6.80
N GLU A 195 11.01 16.93 -5.83
CA GLU A 195 12.42 17.23 -5.53
C GLU A 195 13.36 16.85 -6.69
N SER A 196 13.00 15.85 -7.51
CA SER A 196 13.79 15.45 -8.68
C SER A 196 13.88 16.54 -9.76
N GLY A 197 12.91 17.47 -9.81
CA GLY A 197 12.81 18.49 -10.84
C GLY A 197 12.51 17.97 -12.26
N LYS A 198 12.19 16.68 -12.38
CA LYS A 198 11.97 16.00 -13.68
C LYS A 198 10.50 15.91 -14.09
N PHE A 199 9.59 16.28 -13.20
CA PHE A 199 8.14 16.21 -13.40
C PHE A 199 7.55 17.62 -13.35
N GLN A 200 6.62 17.89 -14.25
CA GLN A 200 5.85 19.13 -14.18
C GLN A 200 4.85 19.01 -13.02
N VAL A 201 4.82 20.02 -12.18
CA VAL A 201 3.93 20.11 -11.02
C VAL A 201 2.97 21.27 -11.25
N SER A 202 1.72 21.10 -10.86
CA SER A 202 0.71 22.16 -10.94
C SER A 202 1.08 23.33 -10.02
N ASP A 203 0.50 24.50 -10.27
CA ASP A 203 0.61 25.63 -9.37
C ASP A 203 0.02 25.28 -8.00
N TYR A 204 0.70 25.73 -6.94
CA TYR A 204 0.23 25.51 -5.58
C TYR A 204 -1.03 26.33 -5.29
N VAL A 205 -2.06 25.65 -4.85
CA VAL A 205 -3.31 26.25 -4.33
C VAL A 205 -3.45 25.92 -2.85
N CYS A 206 -3.65 26.97 -2.02
CA CYS A 206 -3.83 26.76 -0.58
C CYS A 206 -5.06 25.89 -0.30
N PRO A 207 -4.97 24.80 0.46
CA PRO A 207 -6.12 23.94 0.76
C PRO A 207 -7.32 24.67 1.38
N SER A 208 -7.08 25.76 2.14
CA SER A 208 -8.15 26.57 2.74
C SER A 208 -8.99 27.35 1.71
N THR A 209 -8.51 27.47 0.46
CA THR A 209 -9.25 28.12 -0.64
C THR A 209 -10.03 27.13 -1.51
N LEU A 210 -9.91 25.83 -1.21
CA LEU A 210 -10.59 24.74 -1.92
C LEU A 210 -11.91 24.30 -1.25
N LEU A 211 -12.36 25.05 -0.24
CA LEU A 211 -13.60 24.81 0.52
C LEU A 211 -14.79 25.50 -0.17
#